data_2a8071c111709a4b7e2c4c03121b0c90
#
_entry.id   2a8071c111709a4b7e2c4c03121b0c90
#
_cell.length_a   1.000
_cell.length_b   1.000
_cell.length_c   1.000
_cell.angle_alpha   90.00
_cell.angle_beta   90.00
_cell.angle_gamma   90.00
#
_symmetry.space_group_name_H-M   'P 1'
#
loop_
_entity.id
_entity.type
_entity.pdbx_description
1 polymer ?
#
loop_
_entity_poly.entity_id
_entity_poly.type
_entity_poly.pdbx_seq_one_letter_code
_entity_poly.pdbx_strand_id
1 'polypeptide(L)'
;MAITNIVSLNQLIKWFQVFQDNHYFLKDFGFGEPYDIGTSRQMNFPYMWITLNESSSISTSTNNKSAIPDFAFTVMFMDKINIQENYLDANGFESDNSIEIISDCVQYMQDLITYIQNEWQQYGVLISTDVNFYPIIDDTPDKATGIAMSFNLRTRQVNCIIPETP
;
A
#
# COMPACT_ATOMS: atom_id res chain seq x y z
N MET A 1 -14.52 18.85 25.12
CA MET A 1 -13.20 18.88 24.43
C MET A 1 -13.20 17.78 23.41
N ALA A 2 -13.22 18.12 22.15
CA ALA A 2 -13.09 17.12 21.09
C ALA A 2 -11.61 16.72 21.03
N ILE A 3 -11.30 15.50 21.46
CA ILE A 3 -9.98 14.89 21.23
C ILE A 3 -9.94 14.62 19.74
N THR A 4 -9.30 15.51 19.02
CA THR A 4 -9.04 15.33 17.60
C THR A 4 -7.96 14.25 17.48
N ASN A 5 -8.38 13.08 17.06
CA ASN A 5 -7.50 11.95 16.85
C ASN A 5 -6.47 12.30 15.75
N ILE A 6 -5.25 12.55 16.18
CA ILE A 6 -4.12 12.68 15.25
C ILE A 6 -3.86 11.29 14.71
N VAL A 7 -4.00 11.13 13.39
CA VAL A 7 -3.69 9.86 12.73
C VAL A 7 -2.17 9.70 12.68
N SER A 8 -1.65 8.72 13.41
CA SER A 8 -0.23 8.39 13.44
C SER A 8 0.14 7.43 12.31
N LEU A 9 1.43 7.37 11.97
CA LEU A 9 1.96 6.37 11.03
C LEU A 9 1.58 4.95 11.44
N ASN A 10 1.72 4.61 12.72
CA ASN A 10 1.34 3.28 13.23
C ASN A 10 -0.15 2.98 13.02
N GLN A 11 -1.00 3.99 13.11
CA GLN A 11 -2.42 3.83 12.85
C GLN A 11 -2.71 3.61 11.37
N LEU A 12 -2.01 4.31 10.47
CA LEU A 12 -2.11 4.08 9.03
C LEU A 12 -1.72 2.65 8.67
N ILE A 13 -0.59 2.16 9.22
CA ILE A 13 -0.14 0.78 8.97
C ILE A 13 -1.19 -0.24 9.44
N LYS A 14 -1.79 -0.02 10.63
CA LYS A 14 -2.88 -0.88 11.12
C LYS A 14 -4.11 -0.83 10.21
N TRP A 15 -4.44 0.32 9.65
CA TRP A 15 -5.58 0.44 8.74
C TRP A 15 -5.34 -0.27 7.41
N PHE A 16 -4.11 -0.26 6.91
CA PHE A 16 -3.74 -1.10 5.76
C PHE A 16 -3.89 -2.59 6.08
N GLN A 17 -3.46 -3.02 7.27
CA GLN A 17 -3.66 -4.39 7.71
C GLN A 17 -5.15 -4.75 7.79
N VAL A 18 -5.99 -3.86 8.35
CA VAL A 18 -7.45 -4.06 8.41
C VAL A 18 -8.06 -4.15 7.02
N PHE A 19 -7.58 -3.35 6.05
CA PHE A 19 -8.00 -3.50 4.67
C PHE A 19 -7.69 -4.91 4.15
N GLN A 20 -6.45 -5.39 4.31
CA GLN A 20 -6.05 -6.72 3.85
C GLN A 20 -6.86 -7.82 4.55
N ASP A 21 -7.04 -7.73 5.89
CA ASP A 21 -7.79 -8.73 6.66
C ASP A 21 -9.26 -8.87 6.22
N ASN A 22 -9.85 -7.79 5.71
CA ASN A 22 -11.22 -7.76 5.21
C ASN A 22 -11.34 -7.98 3.69
N HIS A 23 -10.22 -7.97 2.96
CA HIS A 23 -10.25 -8.16 1.52
C HIS A 23 -10.35 -9.64 1.16
N TYR A 24 -11.34 -9.98 0.32
CA TYR A 24 -11.69 -11.37 0.05
C TYR A 24 -10.55 -12.23 -0.53
N PHE A 25 -9.68 -11.63 -1.34
CA PHE A 25 -8.61 -12.35 -2.05
C PHE A 25 -7.25 -12.29 -1.37
N LEU A 26 -6.92 -11.19 -0.69
CA LEU A 26 -5.61 -11.01 -0.07
C LEU A 26 -5.47 -11.91 1.15
N LYS A 27 -4.35 -12.65 1.22
CA LYS A 27 -4.12 -13.67 2.26
C LYS A 27 -3.07 -13.26 3.28
N ASP A 28 -2.22 -12.30 2.94
CA ASP A 28 -1.15 -11.89 3.85
C ASP A 28 -0.82 -10.41 3.70
N PHE A 29 -0.21 -9.87 4.76
CA PHE A 29 0.19 -8.46 4.88
C PHE A 29 1.61 -8.35 5.42
N GLY A 30 2.40 -7.44 4.86
CA GLY A 30 3.72 -7.10 5.38
C GLY A 30 3.99 -5.61 5.32
N PHE A 31 4.89 -5.18 6.20
CA PHE A 31 5.40 -3.82 6.24
C PHE A 31 6.91 -3.85 6.49
N GLY A 32 7.65 -3.10 5.72
CA GLY A 32 9.11 -3.00 5.82
C GLY A 32 9.76 -2.69 4.48
N GLU A 33 11.05 -2.94 4.42
CA GLU A 33 11.80 -2.77 3.19
C GLU A 33 11.51 -3.92 2.20
N PRO A 34 11.58 -3.67 0.88
CA PRO A 34 11.28 -4.72 -0.11
C PRO A 34 12.18 -5.95 -0.01
N TYR A 35 13.43 -5.81 0.44
CA TYR A 35 14.36 -6.94 0.62
C TYR A 35 14.00 -7.85 1.81
N ASP A 36 13.09 -7.42 2.69
CA ASP A 36 12.58 -8.25 3.79
C ASP A 36 11.57 -9.29 3.29
N ILE A 37 11.03 -9.11 2.08
CA ILE A 37 10.10 -10.03 1.45
C ILE A 37 10.81 -11.37 1.21
N GLY A 38 10.24 -12.45 1.74
CA GLY A 38 10.78 -13.80 1.56
C GLY A 38 12.01 -14.15 2.40
N THR A 39 12.71 -13.18 2.98
CA THR A 39 13.90 -13.44 3.81
C THR A 39 13.56 -13.65 5.28
N SER A 40 12.63 -12.86 5.80
CA SER A 40 12.24 -12.89 7.21
C SER A 40 10.91 -13.59 7.47
N ARG A 41 10.09 -13.74 6.44
CA ARG A 41 8.75 -14.35 6.54
C ARG A 41 8.34 -14.99 5.21
N GLN A 42 7.84 -16.21 5.28
CA GLN A 42 7.15 -16.83 4.15
C GLN A 42 5.77 -16.19 4.01
N MET A 43 5.51 -15.58 2.84
CA MET A 43 4.24 -14.92 2.54
C MET A 43 3.26 -15.90 1.89
N ASN A 44 1.99 -15.77 2.25
CA ASN A 44 0.89 -16.47 1.57
C ASN A 44 0.37 -15.60 0.43
N PHE A 45 0.25 -16.17 -0.74
CA PHE A 45 -0.22 -15.48 -1.94
C PHE A 45 -1.74 -15.54 -2.11
N PRO A 46 -2.37 -14.50 -2.65
CA PRO A 46 -1.86 -13.16 -2.92
C PRO A 46 -1.57 -12.37 -1.63
N TYR A 47 -0.55 -11.50 -1.65
CA TYR A 47 -0.23 -10.66 -0.50
C TYR A 47 -0.14 -9.17 -0.85
N MET A 48 -0.24 -8.34 0.19
CA MET A 48 0.01 -6.92 0.15
C MET A 48 1.24 -6.59 1.01
N TRP A 49 2.19 -5.85 0.43
CA TRP A 49 3.38 -5.36 1.13
C TRP A 49 3.45 -3.85 1.06
N ILE A 50 3.81 -3.20 2.16
CA ILE A 50 3.90 -1.75 2.24
C ILE A 50 5.29 -1.33 2.67
N THR A 51 5.82 -0.34 1.97
CA THR A 51 7.07 0.35 2.30
C THR A 51 6.81 1.83 2.52
N LEU A 52 7.39 2.39 3.56
CA LEU A 52 7.43 3.84 3.77
C LEU A 52 8.64 4.41 3.03
N ASN A 53 8.39 5.33 2.10
CA ASN A 53 9.44 5.90 1.27
C ASN A 53 10.17 7.05 2.00
N GLU A 54 11.46 7.24 1.67
CA GLU A 54 12.30 8.33 2.17
C GLU A 54 11.78 9.72 1.76
N SER A 55 10.94 9.81 0.73
CA SER A 55 10.30 11.06 0.29
C SER A 55 9.19 11.57 1.20
N SER A 56 8.88 10.85 2.30
CA SER A 56 7.96 11.33 3.33
C SER A 56 8.43 12.66 3.92
N SER A 57 7.52 13.60 4.11
CA SER A 57 7.86 14.97 4.52
C SER A 57 6.88 15.53 5.54
N ILE A 58 7.26 16.66 6.15
CA ILE A 58 6.36 17.46 6.99
C ILE A 58 6.25 18.84 6.38
N SER A 59 5.05 19.18 5.91
CA SER A 59 4.76 20.53 5.44
C SER A 59 4.44 21.45 6.61
N THR A 60 5.15 22.57 6.74
CA THR A 60 4.92 23.55 7.79
C THR A 60 4.26 24.81 7.24
N SER A 61 3.27 25.33 7.95
CA SER A 61 2.67 26.64 7.64
C SER A 61 3.00 27.65 8.75
N THR A 62 3.73 28.68 8.39
CA THR A 62 4.09 29.77 9.33
C THR A 62 2.88 30.57 9.75
N ASN A 63 1.88 30.72 8.88
CA ASN A 63 0.68 31.51 9.17
C ASN A 63 -0.29 30.80 10.13
N ASN A 64 -0.38 29.47 10.03
CA ASN A 64 -1.33 28.68 10.83
C ASN A 64 -0.64 27.87 11.94
N LYS A 65 0.68 28.00 12.12
CA LYS A 65 1.47 27.25 13.11
C LYS A 65 1.16 25.73 13.07
N SER A 66 0.95 25.19 11.88
CA SER A 66 0.60 23.80 11.67
C SER A 66 1.74 23.06 11.00
N ALA A 67 1.95 21.83 11.39
CA ALA A 67 2.83 20.88 10.74
C ALA A 67 1.99 19.68 10.26
N ILE A 68 1.97 19.44 8.97
CA ILE A 68 1.13 18.41 8.34
C ILE A 68 2.04 17.33 7.80
N PRO A 69 2.01 16.11 8.35
CA PRO A 69 2.73 14.98 7.80
C PRO A 69 2.17 14.57 6.44
N ASP A 70 3.09 14.27 5.54
CA ASP A 70 2.83 13.74 4.20
C ASP A 70 3.66 12.46 4.06
N PHE A 71 3.01 11.31 4.23
CA PHE A 71 3.64 10.01 4.21
C PHE A 71 3.62 9.45 2.79
N ALA A 72 4.79 9.23 2.22
CA ALA A 72 4.93 8.57 0.93
C ALA A 72 5.01 7.07 1.13
N PHE A 73 4.10 6.34 0.50
CA PHE A 73 4.04 4.88 0.54
C PHE A 73 4.26 4.28 -0.84
N THR A 74 4.91 3.13 -0.85
CA THR A 74 4.80 2.18 -1.96
C THR A 74 4.06 0.94 -1.45
N VAL A 75 3.00 0.57 -2.16
CA VAL A 75 2.20 -0.62 -1.88
C VAL A 75 2.37 -1.59 -3.03
N MET A 76 2.73 -2.82 -2.72
CA MET A 76 2.89 -3.91 -3.66
C MET A 76 1.80 -4.95 -3.45
N PHE A 77 1.18 -5.38 -4.54
CA PHE A 77 0.29 -6.53 -4.58
C PHE A 77 0.95 -7.59 -5.45
N MET A 78 1.13 -8.78 -4.91
CA MET A 78 1.87 -9.85 -5.56
C MET A 78 1.09 -11.17 -5.48
N ASP A 79 1.15 -11.94 -6.55
CA ASP A 79 0.65 -13.31 -6.56
C ASP A 79 1.63 -14.23 -7.27
N LYS A 80 1.47 -15.53 -7.03
CA LYS A 80 2.37 -16.56 -7.54
C LYS A 80 2.00 -16.92 -8.98
N ILE A 81 3.00 -16.93 -9.85
CA ILE A 81 2.85 -17.39 -11.23
C ILE A 81 2.68 -18.90 -11.21
N ASN A 82 1.58 -19.37 -11.76
CA ASN A 82 1.38 -20.79 -12.05
C ASN A 82 1.88 -21.08 -13.46
N ILE A 83 3.04 -21.71 -13.54
CA ILE A 83 3.53 -22.26 -14.80
C ILE A 83 2.79 -23.57 -15.01
N GLN A 84 1.76 -23.55 -15.84
CA GLN A 84 1.21 -24.79 -16.36
C GLN A 84 2.19 -25.32 -17.42
N GLU A 85 2.92 -26.36 -17.09
CA GLU A 85 3.69 -27.10 -18.09
C GLU A 85 2.72 -27.48 -19.22
N ASN A 86 2.96 -26.97 -20.43
CA ASN A 86 2.22 -27.21 -21.69
C ASN A 86 1.02 -26.27 -22.00
N TYR A 87 0.86 -25.11 -21.37
CA TYR A 87 -0.08 -24.14 -21.91
C TYR A 87 0.61 -23.32 -23.02
N LEU A 88 0.43 -23.77 -24.26
CA LEU A 88 0.80 -22.97 -25.42
C LEU A 88 -0.42 -22.11 -25.79
N ASP A 89 -0.22 -20.82 -25.97
CA ASP A 89 -1.24 -19.95 -26.53
C ASP A 89 -1.56 -20.37 -27.99
N ALA A 90 -2.60 -19.75 -28.59
CA ALA A 90 -2.99 -20.03 -29.98
C ALA A 90 -1.86 -19.81 -31.00
N ASN A 91 -0.77 -19.13 -30.62
CA ASN A 91 0.41 -18.84 -31.43
C ASN A 91 1.61 -19.73 -31.10
N GLY A 92 1.48 -20.66 -30.15
CA GLY A 92 2.53 -21.59 -29.75
C GLY A 92 3.56 -21.02 -28.78
N PHE A 93 3.27 -19.89 -28.11
CA PHE A 93 4.08 -19.33 -27.04
C PHE A 93 3.67 -19.93 -25.68
N GLU A 94 4.63 -20.21 -24.83
CA GLU A 94 4.37 -20.54 -23.44
C GLU A 94 3.65 -19.34 -22.79
N SER A 95 2.39 -19.51 -22.39
CA SER A 95 1.66 -18.50 -21.64
C SER A 95 1.64 -18.88 -20.17
N ASP A 96 2.11 -17.97 -19.34
CA ASP A 96 1.86 -18.01 -17.92
C ASP A 96 0.64 -17.14 -17.60
N ASN A 97 0.15 -17.20 -16.35
CA ASN A 97 -0.98 -16.40 -15.90
C ASN A 97 -0.55 -14.99 -15.41
N SER A 98 0.61 -14.49 -15.78
CA SER A 98 1.15 -13.21 -15.27
C SER A 98 0.27 -12.01 -15.62
N ILE A 99 -0.32 -11.98 -16.82
CA ILE A 99 -1.21 -10.89 -17.25
C ILE A 99 -2.49 -10.90 -16.43
N GLU A 100 -3.05 -12.07 -16.13
CA GLU A 100 -4.24 -12.21 -15.28
C GLU A 100 -3.95 -11.73 -13.86
N ILE A 101 -2.80 -12.14 -13.28
CA ILE A 101 -2.35 -11.68 -11.96
C ILE A 101 -2.19 -10.16 -11.93
N ILE A 102 -1.55 -9.56 -12.94
CA ILE A 102 -1.40 -8.11 -13.03
C ILE A 102 -2.76 -7.42 -13.07
N SER A 103 -3.71 -7.96 -13.84
CA SER A 103 -5.08 -7.44 -13.92
C SER A 103 -5.79 -7.49 -12.55
N ASP A 104 -5.68 -8.62 -11.84
CA ASP A 104 -6.26 -8.78 -10.51
C ASP A 104 -5.60 -7.82 -9.49
N CYS A 105 -4.29 -7.67 -9.56
CA CYS A 105 -3.57 -6.72 -8.70
C CYS A 105 -3.96 -5.27 -8.96
N VAL A 106 -4.27 -4.90 -10.22
CA VAL A 106 -4.84 -3.57 -10.54
C VAL A 106 -6.20 -3.40 -9.88
N GLN A 107 -7.03 -4.44 -9.85
CA GLN A 107 -8.30 -4.40 -9.14
C GLN A 107 -8.10 -4.20 -7.63
N TYR A 108 -7.17 -4.92 -6.99
CA TYR A 108 -6.85 -4.74 -5.56
C TYR A 108 -6.36 -3.31 -5.25
N MET A 109 -5.59 -2.73 -6.17
CA MET A 109 -5.17 -1.33 -6.08
C MET A 109 -6.37 -0.38 -6.11
N GLN A 110 -7.32 -0.57 -7.02
CA GLN A 110 -8.52 0.25 -7.12
C GLN A 110 -9.38 0.13 -5.86
N ASP A 111 -9.51 -1.08 -5.32
CA ASP A 111 -10.25 -1.35 -4.09
C ASP A 111 -9.60 -0.64 -2.90
N LEU A 112 -8.27 -0.67 -2.78
CA LEU A 112 -7.55 0.06 -1.73
C LEU A 112 -7.73 1.58 -1.84
N ILE A 113 -7.57 2.15 -3.04
CA ILE A 113 -7.76 3.60 -3.25
C ILE A 113 -9.19 4.00 -2.87
N THR A 114 -10.17 3.24 -3.31
CA THR A 114 -11.59 3.48 -3.00
C THR A 114 -11.85 3.38 -1.49
N TYR A 115 -11.25 2.40 -0.82
CA TYR A 115 -11.35 2.23 0.61
C TYR A 115 -10.73 3.42 1.38
N ILE A 116 -9.54 3.87 0.98
CA ILE A 116 -8.90 5.05 1.58
C ILE A 116 -9.80 6.29 1.41
N GLN A 117 -10.34 6.51 0.23
CA GLN A 117 -11.19 7.66 -0.05
C GLN A 117 -12.50 7.63 0.74
N ASN A 118 -13.13 6.47 0.91
CA ASN A 118 -14.41 6.35 1.58
C ASN A 118 -14.26 6.31 3.10
N GLU A 119 -13.29 5.54 3.62
CA GLU A 119 -13.22 5.26 5.05
C GLU A 119 -12.25 6.18 5.79
N TRP A 120 -11.11 6.57 5.17
CA TRP A 120 -10.10 7.33 5.91
C TRP A 120 -10.27 8.85 5.79
N GLN A 121 -10.99 9.31 4.79
CA GLN A 121 -11.27 10.75 4.61
C GLN A 121 -12.02 11.35 5.82
N GLN A 122 -12.91 10.60 6.45
CA GLN A 122 -13.61 11.03 7.66
C GLN A 122 -12.68 11.32 8.85
N TYR A 123 -11.48 10.71 8.85
CA TYR A 123 -10.43 10.96 9.84
C TYR A 123 -9.42 12.03 9.39
N GLY A 124 -9.67 12.67 8.27
CA GLY A 124 -8.82 13.73 7.73
C GLY A 124 -7.57 13.21 7.01
N VAL A 125 -7.58 11.96 6.56
CA VAL A 125 -6.52 11.41 5.70
C VAL A 125 -6.91 11.62 4.25
N LEU A 126 -6.02 12.23 3.47
CA LEU A 126 -6.21 12.51 2.06
C LEU A 126 -5.13 11.78 1.25
N ILE A 127 -5.56 11.07 0.23
CA ILE A 127 -4.64 10.47 -0.75
C ILE A 127 -4.27 11.52 -1.80
N SER A 128 -3.04 11.46 -2.31
CA SER A 128 -2.62 12.29 -3.46
C SER A 128 -3.46 11.97 -4.71
N THR A 129 -3.64 12.96 -5.57
CA THR A 129 -4.39 12.79 -6.81
C THR A 129 -3.65 11.95 -7.83
N ASP A 130 -2.31 11.95 -7.75
CA ASP A 130 -1.45 11.23 -8.68
C ASP A 130 -0.99 9.93 -8.02
N VAL A 131 -1.58 8.82 -8.45
CA VAL A 131 -1.17 7.47 -8.08
C VAL A 131 -0.53 6.83 -9.29
N ASN A 132 0.76 6.59 -9.21
CA ASN A 132 1.51 5.90 -10.25
C ASN A 132 1.67 4.44 -9.89
N PHE A 133 1.53 3.56 -10.88
CA PHE A 133 1.78 2.14 -10.69
C PHE A 133 2.63 1.58 -11.83
N TYR A 134 3.31 0.48 -11.55
CA TYR A 134 4.11 -0.25 -12.51
C TYR A 134 4.08 -1.76 -12.21
N PRO A 135 4.15 -2.61 -13.24
CA PRO A 135 4.22 -4.04 -13.03
C PRO A 135 5.56 -4.44 -12.40
N ILE A 136 5.52 -5.43 -11.53
CA ILE A 136 6.69 -6.09 -10.96
C ILE A 136 6.75 -7.48 -11.56
N ILE A 137 7.86 -7.79 -12.21
CA ILE A 137 8.17 -9.13 -12.66
C ILE A 137 9.32 -9.60 -11.80
N ASP A 138 9.08 -10.61 -10.99
CA ASP A 138 10.10 -11.17 -10.12
C ASP A 138 10.63 -12.48 -10.71
N ASP A 139 11.94 -12.49 -10.97
CA ASP A 139 12.68 -13.69 -11.40
C ASP A 139 13.12 -14.56 -10.21
N THR A 140 12.57 -14.32 -9.01
CA THR A 140 12.89 -15.14 -7.84
C THR A 140 12.45 -16.61 -8.02
N PRO A 141 13.03 -17.55 -7.26
CA PRO A 141 12.65 -18.96 -7.30
C PRO A 141 11.14 -19.20 -7.08
N ASP A 142 10.47 -18.31 -6.39
CA ASP A 142 9.03 -18.41 -6.13
C ASP A 142 8.15 -17.89 -7.28
N LYS A 143 8.77 -17.27 -8.30
CA LYS A 143 8.10 -16.75 -9.50
C LYS A 143 6.79 -16.04 -9.14
N ALA A 144 6.91 -14.87 -8.55
CA ALA A 144 5.79 -14.01 -8.25
C ALA A 144 5.75 -12.82 -9.22
N THR A 145 4.57 -12.34 -9.53
CA THR A 145 4.35 -11.12 -10.31
C THR A 145 3.25 -10.29 -9.68
N GLY A 146 3.15 -9.04 -10.06
CA GLY A 146 2.13 -8.16 -9.53
C GLY A 146 2.34 -6.71 -9.93
N ILE A 147 1.91 -5.81 -9.09
CA ILE A 147 2.10 -4.36 -9.28
C ILE A 147 2.63 -3.70 -8.02
N ALA A 148 3.39 -2.63 -8.21
CA ALA A 148 3.66 -1.64 -7.18
C ALA A 148 2.98 -0.34 -7.53
N MET A 149 2.37 0.31 -6.54
CA MET A 149 1.84 1.66 -6.66
C MET A 149 2.47 2.58 -5.62
N SER A 150 2.70 3.84 -6.00
CA SER A 150 3.24 4.86 -5.11
C SER A 150 2.28 6.03 -5.00
N PHE A 151 2.04 6.47 -3.78
CA PHE A 151 1.17 7.60 -3.47
C PHE A 151 1.54 8.22 -2.12
N ASN A 152 1.01 9.41 -1.88
CA ASN A 152 1.18 10.11 -0.62
C ASN A 152 -0.13 10.12 0.16
N LEU A 153 -0.04 9.94 1.47
CA LEU A 153 -1.12 10.16 2.42
C LEU A 153 -0.80 11.36 3.29
N ARG A 154 -1.60 12.40 3.12
CA ARG A 154 -1.54 13.60 3.95
C ARG A 154 -2.53 13.46 5.09
N THR A 155 -2.05 13.60 6.32
CA THR A 155 -2.92 13.59 7.50
C THR A 155 -3.23 15.02 7.92
N ARG A 156 -4.51 15.31 8.15
CA ARG A 156 -4.90 16.63 8.65
C ARG A 156 -4.50 16.75 10.11
N GLN A 157 -3.58 17.64 10.41
CA GLN A 157 -3.26 17.94 11.79
C GLN A 157 -4.34 18.88 12.36
N VAL A 158 -4.87 18.51 13.50
CA VAL A 158 -5.57 19.43 14.38
C VAL A 158 -4.56 19.93 15.39
N ASN A 159 -4.53 21.26 15.57
CA ASN A 159 -3.65 22.03 16.44
C ASN A 159 -3.04 21.22 17.58
N CYS A 160 -1.74 21.02 17.56
CA CYS A 160 -0.99 20.50 18.69
C CYS A 160 -1.08 21.54 19.81
N ILE A 161 -1.88 21.28 20.84
CA ILE A 161 -1.82 22.04 22.08
C ILE A 161 -0.55 21.58 22.78
N ILE A 162 0.47 22.40 22.78
CA ILE A 162 1.65 22.18 23.63
C ILE A 162 1.12 22.20 25.07
N PRO A 163 1.27 21.12 25.85
CA PRO A 163 0.91 21.17 27.26
C PRO A 163 1.71 22.31 27.90
N GLU A 164 1.02 23.28 28.51
CA GLU A 164 1.70 24.25 29.34
C GLU A 164 2.39 23.45 30.45
N THR A 165 3.71 23.58 30.53
CA THR A 165 4.49 23.04 31.65
C THR A 165 3.98 23.70 32.91
N PRO A 166 3.68 22.91 33.97
CA PRO A 166 3.20 23.46 35.26
C PRO A 166 4.23 24.36 35.94
#